data_317d36247c6eba2dfbdf9036baa1cc0b
#
_entry.id   317d36247c6eba2dfbdf9036baa1cc0b
#
_cell.length_a   1.000
_cell.length_b   1.000
_cell.length_c   1.000
_cell.angle_alpha   90.00
_cell.angle_beta   90.00
_cell.angle_gamma   90.00
#
_symmetry.space_group_name_H-M   'P 1'
#
loop_
_entity.id
_entity.type
_entity.pdbx_description
1 polymer ?
#
loop_
_entity_poly.entity_id
_entity_poly.type
_entity_poly.pdbx_seq_one_letter_code
_entity_poly.pdbx_strand_id
1 'polypeptide(L)'
;MTDSERQLVDLYLDGVLPESEHALLFQRLETDPEALVYLAKRTQLNVDLRRSFKRCKLQQRAVAGAATSLVRQPRSVWFSWRPLAAAAAGIMFGMFCTSVLLAYVGPSLGKVITLLQEGFESGPAPLLASIPQELNLWSGDYSEIVGEQQGVKPAQGKKMVRVLRSDFEGKTSSKPSIQGDLMRIFDVRSFLREANGGEVVITLSALLNAAPFLEAERYEGAVTLWALGPQFPTEENLMDDALAHSVGLCRPLDGDPATWQSASTRLLLPPGTEMVLLKVSFSPMPASRKNLSPLPDHVTFAGHFADDVRASVTIRKAVPNHRNEVLP
;
A
#
# COMPACT_ATOMS: atom_id res chain seq x y z
N MET A 1 12.67 21.12 11.07
CA MET A 1 11.24 20.89 11.44
C MET A 1 11.10 19.61 12.26
N THR A 2 10.48 19.63 13.42
CA THR A 2 10.23 18.49 14.31
C THR A 2 8.97 17.71 13.90
N ASP A 3 8.81 16.47 14.40
CA ASP A 3 7.61 15.68 14.11
C ASP A 3 6.33 16.31 14.70
N SER A 4 6.44 17.00 15.84
CA SER A 4 5.33 17.73 16.43
C SER A 4 4.87 18.90 15.55
N GLU A 5 5.79 19.60 14.91
CA GLU A 5 5.48 20.69 13.96
C GLU A 5 4.83 20.17 12.68
N ARG A 6 5.25 18.99 12.19
CA ARG A 6 4.58 18.32 11.05
C ARG A 6 3.13 17.96 11.40
N GLN A 7 2.92 17.45 12.59
CA GLN A 7 1.60 17.08 13.07
C GLN A 7 0.66 18.29 13.16
N LEU A 8 1.15 19.45 13.62
CA LEU A 8 0.36 20.68 13.64
C LEU A 8 -0.05 21.13 12.24
N VAL A 9 0.86 21.07 11.27
CA VAL A 9 0.54 21.38 9.86
C VAL A 9 -0.49 20.42 9.29
N ASP A 10 -0.38 19.13 9.56
CA ASP A 10 -1.34 18.12 9.08
C ASP A 10 -2.72 18.34 9.72
N LEU A 11 -2.82 18.58 11.03
CA LEU A 11 -4.08 18.91 11.71
C LEU A 11 -4.74 20.18 11.18
N TYR A 12 -3.95 21.20 10.85
CA TYR A 12 -4.46 22.44 10.22
C TYR A 12 -5.06 22.15 8.83
N LEU A 13 -4.37 21.37 8.00
CA LEU A 13 -4.85 21.02 6.65
C LEU A 13 -6.08 20.13 6.67
N ASP A 14 -6.24 19.32 7.70
CA ASP A 14 -7.42 18.47 7.93
C ASP A 14 -8.60 19.26 8.57
N GLY A 15 -8.37 20.51 8.95
CA GLY A 15 -9.40 21.37 9.55
C GLY A 15 -9.78 20.97 10.99
N VAL A 16 -8.90 20.27 11.69
CA VAL A 16 -9.12 19.74 13.05
C VAL A 16 -8.27 20.47 14.09
N LEU A 17 -7.39 21.38 13.67
CA LEU A 17 -6.55 22.16 14.59
C LEU A 17 -7.42 23.16 15.38
N PRO A 18 -7.35 23.20 16.72
CA PRO A 18 -8.06 24.18 17.54
C PRO A 18 -7.63 25.62 17.20
N GLU A 19 -8.58 26.56 17.23
CA GLU A 19 -8.33 27.98 16.90
C GLU A 19 -7.24 28.62 17.79
N SER A 20 -7.14 28.16 19.04
CA SER A 20 -6.10 28.60 19.99
C SER A 20 -4.67 28.23 19.57
N GLU A 21 -4.51 27.24 18.71
CA GLU A 21 -3.20 26.77 18.23
C GLU A 21 -2.82 27.35 16.85
N HIS A 22 -3.76 28.00 16.16
CA HIS A 22 -3.49 28.66 14.87
C HIS A 22 -2.39 29.72 14.98
N ALA A 23 -2.44 30.57 16.02
CA ALA A 23 -1.45 31.62 16.21
C ALA A 23 -0.03 31.04 16.38
N LEU A 24 0.09 29.93 17.11
CA LEU A 24 1.38 29.24 17.31
C LEU A 24 1.90 28.66 15.99
N LEU A 25 1.02 28.07 15.20
CA LEU A 25 1.39 27.53 13.89
C LEU A 25 1.87 28.63 12.94
N PHE A 26 1.12 29.76 12.84
CA PHE A 26 1.49 30.87 11.96
C PHE A 26 2.81 31.52 12.38
N GLN A 27 3.04 31.71 13.67
CA GLN A 27 4.32 32.21 14.19
C GLN A 27 5.49 31.30 13.81
N ARG A 28 5.27 29.98 13.83
CA ARG A 28 6.29 29.00 13.41
C ARG A 28 6.54 29.05 11.92
N LEU A 29 5.49 29.15 11.10
CA LEU A 29 5.62 29.26 9.65
C LEU A 29 6.38 30.52 9.20
N GLU A 30 6.30 31.62 9.97
CA GLU A 30 7.06 32.83 9.71
C GLU A 30 8.55 32.70 10.04
N THR A 31 8.90 31.85 11.00
CA THR A 31 10.28 31.70 11.49
C THR A 31 11.03 30.52 10.90
N ASP A 32 10.32 29.48 10.40
CA ASP A 32 10.92 28.25 9.87
C ASP A 32 10.55 28.05 8.38
N PRO A 33 11.50 28.30 7.44
CA PRO A 33 11.28 28.09 6.02
C PRO A 33 11.03 26.63 5.64
N GLU A 34 11.51 25.63 6.42
CA GLU A 34 11.21 24.22 6.18
C GLU A 34 9.75 23.89 6.44
N ALA A 35 9.15 24.50 7.47
CA ALA A 35 7.72 24.34 7.77
C ALA A 35 6.84 24.91 6.66
N LEU A 36 7.22 26.05 6.08
CA LEU A 36 6.56 26.65 4.91
C LEU A 36 6.62 25.72 3.68
N VAL A 37 7.78 25.14 3.39
CA VAL A 37 7.97 24.21 2.27
C VAL A 37 7.13 22.95 2.49
N TYR A 38 7.06 22.45 3.71
CA TYR A 38 6.25 21.27 4.05
C TYR A 38 4.75 21.57 3.86
N LEU A 39 4.26 22.70 4.38
CA LEU A 39 2.88 23.14 4.19
C LEU A 39 2.52 23.28 2.69
N ALA A 40 3.39 23.90 1.90
CA ALA A 40 3.18 24.06 0.46
C ALA A 40 3.10 22.72 -0.27
N LYS A 41 4.00 21.76 0.02
CA LYS A 41 3.98 20.42 -0.56
C LYS A 41 2.70 19.66 -0.19
N ARG A 42 2.26 19.73 1.07
CA ARG A 42 1.04 19.07 1.54
C ARG A 42 -0.21 19.68 0.93
N THR A 43 -0.26 21.01 0.83
CA THR A 43 -1.37 21.73 0.18
C THR A 43 -1.47 21.36 -1.30
N GLN A 44 -0.34 21.32 -2.02
CA GLN A 44 -0.29 20.90 -3.41
C GLN A 44 -0.82 19.49 -3.60
N LEU A 45 -0.39 18.55 -2.75
CA LEU A 45 -0.87 17.16 -2.76
C LEU A 45 -2.39 17.08 -2.55
N ASN A 46 -2.95 17.84 -1.60
CA ASN A 46 -4.39 17.89 -1.35
C ASN A 46 -5.17 18.47 -2.54
N VAL A 47 -4.63 19.49 -3.21
CA VAL A 47 -5.25 20.07 -4.42
C VAL A 47 -5.25 19.06 -5.56
N ASP A 48 -4.16 18.34 -5.77
CA ASP A 48 -4.03 17.36 -6.84
C ASP A 48 -4.93 16.14 -6.60
N LEU A 49 -5.06 15.67 -5.35
CA LEU A 49 -6.02 14.66 -4.95
C LEU A 49 -7.46 15.11 -5.21
N ARG A 50 -7.85 16.31 -4.78
CA ARG A 50 -9.20 16.86 -5.03
C ARG A 50 -9.50 17.02 -6.51
N ARG A 51 -8.52 17.39 -7.34
CA ARG A 51 -8.66 17.47 -8.81
C ARG A 51 -8.86 16.10 -9.43
N SER A 52 -8.13 15.08 -9.00
CA SER A 52 -8.28 13.71 -9.49
C SER A 52 -9.64 13.11 -9.12
N PHE A 53 -10.14 13.32 -7.91
CA PHE A 53 -11.47 12.90 -7.49
C PHE A 53 -12.61 13.62 -8.24
N LYS A 54 -12.47 14.93 -8.51
CA LYS A 54 -13.44 15.67 -9.34
C LYS A 54 -13.49 15.15 -10.77
N ARG A 55 -12.35 14.82 -11.37
CA ARG A 55 -12.28 14.21 -12.71
C ARG A 55 -12.96 12.86 -12.76
N CYS A 56 -12.74 12.01 -11.76
CA CYS A 56 -13.38 10.70 -11.64
C CYS A 56 -14.92 10.81 -11.53
N LYS A 57 -15.44 11.75 -10.71
CA LYS A 57 -16.89 12.01 -10.60
C LYS A 57 -17.51 12.57 -11.89
N LEU A 58 -16.79 13.40 -12.63
CA LEU A 58 -17.26 13.93 -13.92
C LEU A 58 -17.32 12.84 -14.99
N GLN A 59 -16.35 11.93 -15.03
CA GLN A 59 -16.39 10.76 -15.93
C GLN A 59 -17.54 9.82 -15.60
N GLN A 60 -17.82 9.53 -14.33
CA GLN A 60 -18.98 8.74 -13.93
C GLN A 60 -20.31 9.40 -14.30
N ARG A 61 -20.45 10.72 -14.21
CA ARG A 61 -21.65 11.45 -14.63
C ARG A 61 -21.82 11.50 -16.16
N ALA A 62 -20.73 11.58 -16.91
CA ALA A 62 -20.79 11.55 -18.38
C ALA A 62 -21.27 10.20 -18.91
N VAL A 63 -20.86 9.09 -18.27
CA VAL A 63 -21.30 7.74 -18.62
C VAL A 63 -22.78 7.52 -18.22
N ALA A 64 -23.24 8.05 -17.09
CA ALA A 64 -24.63 7.94 -16.66
C ALA A 64 -25.59 8.84 -17.47
N GLY A 65 -25.12 9.98 -18.00
CA GLY A 65 -25.92 10.90 -18.82
C GLY A 65 -26.13 10.45 -20.26
N ALA A 66 -25.30 9.54 -20.77
CA ALA A 66 -25.41 9.02 -22.14
C ALA A 66 -26.51 7.94 -22.30
N ALA A 67 -27.09 7.47 -21.20
CA ALA A 67 -28.09 6.38 -21.23
C ALA A 67 -29.55 6.83 -21.28
N THR A 68 -29.88 8.12 -21.29
CA THR A 68 -31.27 8.60 -21.15
C THR A 68 -31.73 9.58 -22.19
N SER A 69 -31.32 9.48 -23.47
CA SER A 69 -31.97 10.26 -24.53
C SER A 69 -32.10 9.52 -25.86
N LEU A 70 -32.99 8.55 -25.89
CA LEU A 70 -33.54 8.02 -27.14
C LEU A 70 -35.06 8.33 -27.19
N VAL A 71 -35.40 9.60 -27.38
CA VAL A 71 -36.72 9.99 -27.91
C VAL A 71 -36.57 10.28 -29.39
N ARG A 72 -37.16 9.43 -30.17
CA ARG A 72 -37.21 9.38 -31.62
C ARG A 72 -38.18 10.46 -32.14
N GLN A 73 -37.71 11.47 -32.86
CA GLN A 73 -38.52 12.28 -33.77
C GLN A 73 -38.05 12.06 -35.20
N PRO A 74 -38.99 11.77 -36.15
CA PRO A 74 -38.64 11.63 -37.55
C PRO A 74 -38.56 13.02 -38.19
N ARG A 75 -37.41 13.38 -38.72
CA ARG A 75 -37.23 14.54 -39.60
C ARG A 75 -36.45 14.17 -40.85
N SER A 76 -36.98 14.66 -41.96
CA SER A 76 -36.59 14.48 -43.35
C SER A 76 -35.08 14.55 -43.61
N VAL A 77 -34.64 13.59 -44.39
CA VAL A 77 -33.23 13.38 -44.79
C VAL A 77 -32.90 14.35 -45.92
N TRP A 78 -32.30 15.48 -45.59
CA TRP A 78 -31.41 16.17 -46.52
C TRP A 78 -29.97 15.76 -46.19
N PHE A 79 -29.43 14.94 -47.07
CA PHE A 79 -28.08 14.39 -46.94
C PHE A 79 -27.06 15.54 -47.17
N SER A 80 -26.74 16.27 -46.14
CA SER A 80 -25.63 17.26 -46.17
C SER A 80 -24.36 16.59 -45.73
N TRP A 81 -23.31 16.63 -46.51
CA TRP A 81 -21.99 16.07 -46.21
C TRP A 81 -21.27 16.75 -45.00
N ARG A 82 -21.83 17.85 -44.52
CA ARG A 82 -21.29 18.62 -43.36
C ARG A 82 -21.19 17.83 -42.05
N PRO A 83 -22.19 17.00 -41.63
CA PRO A 83 -22.02 16.23 -40.40
C PRO A 83 -20.96 15.12 -40.49
N LEU A 84 -20.75 14.54 -41.69
CA LEU A 84 -19.69 13.55 -41.91
C LEU A 84 -18.28 14.15 -41.80
N ALA A 85 -18.06 15.35 -42.32
CA ALA A 85 -16.80 16.07 -42.21
C ALA A 85 -16.50 16.45 -40.72
N ALA A 86 -17.54 16.87 -39.97
CA ALA A 86 -17.41 17.16 -38.55
C ALA A 86 -17.12 15.91 -37.71
N ALA A 87 -17.71 14.77 -38.04
CA ALA A 87 -17.45 13.50 -37.38
C ALA A 87 -16.01 12.99 -37.66
N ALA A 88 -15.55 13.10 -38.93
CA ALA A 88 -14.18 12.74 -39.29
C ALA A 88 -13.14 13.63 -38.61
N ALA A 89 -13.39 14.95 -38.53
CA ALA A 89 -12.50 15.88 -37.81
C ALA A 89 -12.47 15.57 -36.29
N GLY A 90 -13.60 15.23 -35.70
CA GLY A 90 -13.69 14.81 -34.28
C GLY A 90 -12.91 13.52 -34.00
N ILE A 91 -12.99 12.52 -34.89
CA ILE A 91 -12.26 11.26 -34.76
C ILE A 91 -10.74 11.51 -34.92
N MET A 92 -10.31 12.30 -35.91
CA MET A 92 -8.89 12.64 -36.08
C MET A 92 -8.34 13.43 -34.91
N PHE A 93 -9.10 14.41 -34.39
CA PHE A 93 -8.69 15.18 -33.21
C PHE A 93 -8.64 14.30 -31.95
N GLY A 94 -9.62 13.40 -31.76
CA GLY A 94 -9.64 12.42 -30.69
C GLY A 94 -8.43 11.46 -30.76
N MET A 95 -8.11 10.92 -31.94
CA MET A 95 -6.93 10.07 -32.13
C MET A 95 -5.62 10.85 -31.89
N PHE A 96 -5.53 12.09 -32.35
CA PHE A 96 -4.36 12.94 -32.10
C PHE A 96 -4.17 13.23 -30.60
N CYS A 97 -5.23 13.64 -29.90
CA CYS A 97 -5.18 13.84 -28.43
C CYS A 97 -4.83 12.57 -27.66
N THR A 98 -5.36 11.41 -28.08
CA THR A 98 -5.04 10.11 -27.48
C THR A 98 -3.59 9.72 -27.74
N SER A 99 -3.08 9.97 -28.95
CA SER A 99 -1.68 9.70 -29.32
C SER A 99 -0.72 10.59 -28.54
N VAL A 100 -1.03 11.87 -28.36
CA VAL A 100 -0.25 12.80 -27.54
C VAL A 100 -0.28 12.39 -26.08
N LEU A 101 -1.44 12.02 -25.54
CA LEU A 101 -1.56 11.48 -24.18
C LEU A 101 -0.74 10.20 -23.99
N LEU A 102 -0.82 9.24 -24.92
CA LEU A 102 -0.02 8.01 -24.89
C LEU A 102 1.47 8.28 -25.05
N ALA A 103 1.87 9.23 -25.87
CA ALA A 103 3.27 9.59 -26.06
C ALA A 103 3.87 10.30 -24.84
N TYR A 104 3.09 11.13 -24.13
CA TYR A 104 3.56 11.87 -22.95
C TYR A 104 3.35 11.13 -21.63
N VAL A 105 2.27 10.37 -21.49
CA VAL A 105 1.92 9.65 -20.25
C VAL A 105 2.44 8.21 -20.30
N GLY A 106 2.50 7.59 -21.46
CA GLY A 106 2.99 6.23 -21.66
C GLY A 106 4.39 5.96 -21.07
N PRO A 107 5.38 6.82 -21.29
CA PRO A 107 6.72 6.65 -20.72
C PRO A 107 6.77 6.82 -19.19
N SER A 108 5.81 7.56 -18.61
CA SER A 108 5.73 7.78 -17.17
C SER A 108 4.95 6.67 -16.45
N LEU A 109 4.21 5.83 -17.19
CA LEU A 109 3.58 4.63 -16.66
C LEU A 109 4.66 3.55 -16.56
N GLY A 110 5.21 3.35 -15.37
CA GLY A 110 6.17 2.29 -15.13
C GLY A 110 5.60 0.91 -15.50
N LYS A 111 6.47 -0.01 -15.89
CA LYS A 111 6.12 -1.43 -16.06
C LYS A 111 5.72 -2.02 -14.72
N VAL A 112 4.52 -2.57 -14.61
CA VAL A 112 4.04 -3.25 -13.39
C VAL A 112 4.17 -4.75 -13.58
N ILE A 113 4.80 -5.40 -12.59
CA ILE A 113 5.03 -6.86 -12.57
C ILE A 113 4.45 -7.39 -11.26
N THR A 114 3.64 -8.45 -11.34
CA THR A 114 3.19 -9.17 -10.14
C THR A 114 4.35 -9.95 -9.56
N LEU A 115 4.73 -9.65 -8.31
CA LEU A 115 5.75 -10.36 -7.56
C LEU A 115 5.15 -11.52 -6.76
N LEU A 116 3.97 -11.30 -6.18
CA LEU A 116 3.25 -12.27 -5.36
C LEU A 116 1.74 -12.08 -5.54
N GLN A 117 1.04 -13.20 -5.63
CA GLN A 117 -0.40 -13.29 -5.46
C GLN A 117 -0.67 -14.57 -4.68
N GLU A 118 -0.96 -14.43 -3.39
CA GLU A 118 -1.06 -15.55 -2.47
C GLU A 118 -2.44 -15.57 -1.80
N GLY A 119 -3.20 -16.62 -2.06
CA GLY A 119 -4.47 -16.94 -1.42
C GLY A 119 -4.38 -18.22 -0.60
N PHE A 120 -3.16 -18.72 -0.35
CA PHE A 120 -2.90 -19.92 0.45
C PHE A 120 -3.60 -21.20 -0.04
N GLU A 121 -4.06 -21.21 -1.30
CA GLU A 121 -4.78 -22.35 -1.90
C GLU A 121 -3.90 -23.57 -2.13
N SER A 122 -2.64 -23.32 -2.47
CA SER A 122 -1.63 -24.35 -2.80
C SER A 122 -0.30 -23.98 -2.18
N GLY A 123 0.52 -25.00 -1.93
CA GLY A 123 1.85 -24.82 -1.34
C GLY A 123 1.92 -25.33 0.11
N PRO A 124 3.14 -25.37 0.67
CA PRO A 124 3.35 -25.76 2.06
C PRO A 124 2.80 -24.70 3.01
N ALA A 125 2.46 -25.14 4.22
CA ALA A 125 2.21 -24.22 5.33
C ALA A 125 3.46 -23.36 5.60
N PRO A 126 3.31 -22.15 6.15
CA PRO A 126 4.45 -21.35 6.57
C PRO A 126 5.36 -22.12 7.51
N LEU A 127 6.67 -21.96 7.33
CA LEU A 127 7.66 -22.57 8.23
C LEU A 127 7.56 -21.90 9.60
N LEU A 128 7.51 -22.71 10.65
CA LEU A 128 7.50 -22.23 12.03
C LEU A 128 8.93 -21.85 12.45
N ALA A 129 9.38 -20.74 11.95
CA ALA A 129 10.71 -20.20 12.17
C ALA A 129 10.61 -18.66 12.15
N SER A 130 11.62 -17.98 12.64
CA SER A 130 11.75 -16.53 12.58
C SER A 130 11.76 -16.01 11.12
N ILE A 131 12.59 -15.05 10.86
CA ILE A 131 12.78 -14.47 9.53
C ILE A 131 13.20 -15.56 8.52
N PRO A 132 12.61 -15.59 7.31
CA PRO A 132 12.97 -16.57 6.29
C PRO A 132 14.47 -16.52 5.98
N GLN A 133 15.10 -17.70 5.90
CA GLN A 133 16.50 -17.84 5.46
C GLN A 133 16.58 -18.34 4.01
N GLU A 134 15.43 -18.54 3.38
CA GLU A 134 15.30 -18.93 1.98
C GLU A 134 14.37 -18.00 1.24
N LEU A 135 14.66 -17.77 -0.03
CA LEU A 135 13.84 -16.93 -0.91
C LEU A 135 12.52 -17.62 -1.25
N ASN A 136 11.48 -16.82 -1.37
CA ASN A 136 10.15 -17.25 -1.84
C ASN A 136 9.41 -18.26 -0.96
N LEU A 137 9.85 -18.52 0.26
CA LEU A 137 9.13 -19.33 1.24
C LEU A 137 8.48 -18.46 2.32
N TRP A 138 7.29 -18.84 2.74
CA TRP A 138 6.65 -18.26 3.90
C TRP A 138 7.25 -18.85 5.17
N SER A 139 7.52 -17.98 6.12
CA SER A 139 8.03 -18.32 7.44
C SER A 139 7.43 -17.35 8.48
N GLY A 140 7.50 -17.67 9.73
CA GLY A 140 7.05 -16.79 10.81
C GLY A 140 6.62 -17.54 12.04
N ASP A 141 5.72 -16.89 12.77
CA ASP A 141 5.15 -17.40 14.01
C ASP A 141 4.15 -18.54 13.77
N TYR A 142 3.67 -19.16 14.85
CA TYR A 142 2.70 -20.25 14.77
C TYR A 142 1.48 -19.84 13.97
N SER A 143 1.30 -20.50 12.85
CA SER A 143 0.22 -20.28 11.90
C SER A 143 -0.19 -21.57 11.21
N GLU A 144 -1.38 -21.59 10.66
CA GLU A 144 -1.92 -22.73 9.92
C GLU A 144 -2.72 -22.27 8.70
N ILE A 145 -2.80 -23.11 7.67
CA ILE A 145 -3.66 -22.89 6.52
C ILE A 145 -5.00 -23.57 6.80
N VAL A 146 -6.08 -22.79 6.77
CA VAL A 146 -7.43 -23.24 7.13
C VAL A 146 -8.45 -22.89 6.05
N GLY A 147 -9.57 -23.59 6.02
CA GLY A 147 -10.77 -23.19 5.30
C GLY A 147 -11.64 -22.24 6.11
N GLU A 148 -12.95 -22.22 5.84
CA GLU A 148 -13.92 -21.48 6.65
C GLU A 148 -13.85 -21.91 8.12
N GLN A 149 -13.60 -20.95 9.01
CA GLN A 149 -13.44 -21.21 10.44
C GLN A 149 -13.91 -20.02 11.28
N GLN A 150 -14.54 -20.27 12.44
CA GLN A 150 -15.03 -19.26 13.38
C GLN A 150 -15.96 -18.21 12.73
N GLY A 151 -16.71 -18.60 11.69
CA GLY A 151 -17.57 -17.70 10.93
C GLY A 151 -16.85 -16.87 9.86
N VAL A 152 -15.51 -16.91 9.82
CA VAL A 152 -14.70 -16.27 8.77
C VAL A 152 -14.60 -17.20 7.58
N LYS A 153 -14.95 -16.67 6.40
CA LYS A 153 -14.78 -17.34 5.11
C LYS A 153 -13.56 -16.78 4.40
N PRO A 154 -12.78 -17.60 3.68
CA PRO A 154 -11.71 -17.08 2.82
C PRO A 154 -12.20 -15.95 1.93
N ALA A 155 -11.40 -14.91 1.78
CA ALA A 155 -11.70 -13.77 0.91
C ALA A 155 -11.68 -14.18 -0.57
N GLN A 156 -10.76 -15.11 -0.90
CA GLN A 156 -10.69 -15.75 -2.21
C GLN A 156 -10.53 -17.27 -2.04
N GLY A 157 -11.06 -18.03 -3.01
CA GLY A 157 -10.86 -19.47 -3.05
C GLY A 157 -11.51 -20.23 -1.87
N LYS A 158 -10.73 -21.12 -1.25
CA LYS A 158 -11.20 -22.04 -0.20
C LYS A 158 -10.35 -22.04 1.07
N LYS A 159 -9.19 -21.38 1.04
CA LYS A 159 -8.22 -21.38 2.12
C LYS A 159 -7.77 -19.96 2.46
N MET A 160 -7.28 -19.80 3.65
CA MET A 160 -6.67 -18.60 4.21
C MET A 160 -5.64 -19.00 5.25
N VAL A 161 -4.74 -18.11 5.64
CA VAL A 161 -3.82 -18.37 6.75
C VAL A 161 -4.39 -17.81 8.04
N ARG A 162 -4.29 -18.58 9.12
CA ARG A 162 -4.65 -18.20 10.49
C ARG A 162 -3.37 -18.09 11.32
N VAL A 163 -3.18 -16.95 11.97
CA VAL A 163 -2.12 -16.75 12.96
C VAL A 163 -2.63 -17.20 14.32
N LEU A 164 -1.84 -18.01 15.04
CA LEU A 164 -2.21 -18.65 16.29
C LEU A 164 -1.55 -18.00 17.50
N ARG A 165 -0.23 -17.74 17.41
CA ARG A 165 0.57 -17.19 18.50
C ARG A 165 1.68 -16.32 17.96
N SER A 166 2.19 -15.42 18.81
CA SER A 166 3.31 -14.55 18.50
C SER A 166 4.68 -15.13 18.88
N ASP A 167 4.84 -16.42 18.66
CA ASP A 167 6.10 -17.14 18.83
C ASP A 167 6.27 -18.24 17.77
N PHE A 168 7.43 -18.85 17.71
CA PHE A 168 7.77 -19.97 16.82
C PHE A 168 8.60 -21.01 17.56
N GLU A 169 8.75 -22.19 16.97
CA GLU A 169 9.51 -23.28 17.56
C GLU A 169 11.00 -22.91 17.67
N GLY A 170 11.56 -23.10 18.87
CA GLY A 170 12.96 -22.77 19.15
C GLY A 170 13.27 -21.31 19.40
N LYS A 171 12.25 -20.46 19.59
CA LYS A 171 12.45 -19.07 19.97
C LYS A 171 13.18 -18.96 21.31
N THR A 172 14.38 -18.37 21.29
CA THR A 172 15.24 -18.19 22.46
C THR A 172 15.17 -16.77 23.04
N SER A 173 14.37 -15.89 22.43
CA SER A 173 14.29 -14.49 22.87
C SER A 173 13.73 -14.39 24.28
N SER A 174 14.46 -13.71 25.15
CA SER A 174 13.99 -13.35 26.50
C SER A 174 12.99 -12.19 26.50
N LYS A 175 12.70 -11.61 25.32
CA LYS A 175 11.76 -10.49 25.19
C LYS A 175 10.38 -11.01 24.87
N PRO A 176 9.34 -10.49 25.57
CA PRO A 176 7.95 -10.83 25.24
C PRO A 176 7.63 -10.51 23.79
N SER A 177 7.02 -11.44 23.08
CA SER A 177 6.53 -11.22 21.74
C SER A 177 5.02 -10.96 21.77
N ILE A 178 4.62 -9.81 21.28
CA ILE A 178 3.21 -9.39 21.22
C ILE A 178 2.66 -9.33 19.80
N GLN A 179 3.49 -9.61 18.81
CA GLN A 179 3.14 -9.51 17.40
C GLN A 179 3.30 -10.87 16.73
N GLY A 180 2.24 -11.37 16.11
CA GLY A 180 2.28 -12.57 15.30
C GLY A 180 2.60 -12.20 13.85
N ASP A 181 3.64 -12.77 13.30
CA ASP A 181 4.26 -12.39 12.03
C ASP A 181 4.25 -13.53 11.01
N LEU A 182 3.95 -13.19 9.77
CA LEU A 182 4.17 -14.01 8.58
C LEU A 182 5.08 -13.24 7.63
N MET A 183 6.17 -13.85 7.19
CA MET A 183 7.22 -13.18 6.42
C MET A 183 7.62 -13.97 5.18
N ARG A 184 8.04 -13.25 4.14
CA ARG A 184 8.58 -13.83 2.91
C ARG A 184 9.62 -12.89 2.30
N ILE A 185 10.72 -13.43 1.78
CA ILE A 185 11.80 -12.67 1.16
C ILE A 185 11.84 -12.94 -0.35
N PHE A 186 12.08 -11.88 -1.12
CA PHE A 186 12.22 -11.91 -2.57
C PHE A 186 13.53 -11.28 -3.01
N ASP A 187 14.17 -11.86 -4.04
CA ASP A 187 15.27 -11.24 -4.78
C ASP A 187 14.70 -10.19 -5.74
N VAL A 188 15.19 -8.96 -5.64
CA VAL A 188 14.72 -7.83 -6.47
C VAL A 188 15.81 -7.24 -7.39
N ARG A 189 17.01 -7.86 -7.43
CA ARG A 189 18.16 -7.39 -8.22
C ARG A 189 17.86 -7.27 -9.71
N SER A 190 17.05 -8.18 -10.24
CA SER A 190 16.66 -8.16 -11.65
C SER A 190 15.86 -6.90 -12.02
N PHE A 191 14.97 -6.46 -11.14
CA PHE A 191 14.14 -5.28 -11.34
C PHE A 191 14.96 -3.98 -11.26
N LEU A 192 15.92 -3.92 -10.34
CA LEU A 192 16.82 -2.76 -10.20
C LEU A 192 17.74 -2.64 -11.42
N ARG A 193 18.24 -3.76 -11.95
CA ARG A 193 19.00 -3.76 -13.21
C ARG A 193 18.15 -3.32 -14.40
N GLU A 194 16.88 -3.77 -14.48
CA GLU A 194 15.94 -3.38 -15.53
C GLU A 194 15.62 -1.87 -15.45
N ALA A 195 15.55 -1.29 -14.27
CA ALA A 195 15.32 0.14 -14.05
C ALA A 195 16.46 1.02 -14.57
N ASN A 196 17.68 0.48 -14.65
CA ASN A 196 18.87 1.15 -15.17
C ASN A 196 19.05 2.58 -14.62
N GLY A 197 19.12 2.69 -13.29
CA GLY A 197 19.24 3.97 -12.58
C GLY A 197 17.91 4.72 -12.41
N GLY A 198 16.80 4.16 -12.85
CA GLY A 198 15.46 4.66 -12.59
C GLY A 198 14.91 4.22 -11.23
N GLU A 199 13.59 4.29 -11.08
CA GLU A 199 12.90 3.98 -9.83
C GLU A 199 12.29 2.58 -9.84
N VAL A 200 12.43 1.86 -8.73
CA VAL A 200 11.73 0.60 -8.47
C VAL A 200 10.88 0.77 -7.21
N VAL A 201 9.58 0.59 -7.34
CA VAL A 201 8.63 0.71 -6.23
C VAL A 201 7.95 -0.64 -6.01
N ILE A 202 8.00 -1.14 -4.78
CA ILE A 202 7.21 -2.30 -4.35
C ILE A 202 5.92 -1.80 -3.71
N THR A 203 4.80 -2.44 -4.06
CA THR A 203 3.51 -2.25 -3.40
C THR A 203 3.08 -3.58 -2.80
N LEU A 204 2.72 -3.59 -1.52
CA LEU A 204 2.20 -4.74 -0.80
C LEU A 204 0.81 -4.44 -0.29
N SER A 205 -0.11 -5.40 -0.41
CA SER A 205 -1.43 -5.37 0.20
C SER A 205 -1.82 -6.75 0.71
N ALA A 206 -2.67 -6.79 1.73
CA ALA A 206 -3.29 -8.00 2.23
C ALA A 206 -4.71 -7.69 2.71
N LEU A 207 -5.57 -8.69 2.68
CA LEU A 207 -6.85 -8.68 3.35
C LEU A 207 -6.69 -9.33 4.72
N LEU A 208 -7.18 -8.66 5.76
CA LEU A 208 -7.06 -9.04 7.16
C LEU A 208 -8.45 -9.16 7.77
N ASN A 209 -8.66 -10.17 8.58
CA ASN A 209 -9.90 -10.41 9.30
C ASN A 209 -9.59 -10.92 10.72
N ALA A 210 -10.49 -10.71 11.64
CA ALA A 210 -10.42 -11.27 12.97
C ALA A 210 -11.77 -11.86 13.36
N ALA A 211 -11.76 -13.02 14.01
CA ALA A 211 -12.95 -13.55 14.66
C ALA A 211 -13.39 -12.63 15.80
N PRO A 212 -14.66 -12.68 16.21
CA PRO A 212 -15.13 -11.90 17.35
C PRO A 212 -14.24 -12.10 18.58
N PHE A 213 -13.86 -11.00 19.21
CA PHE A 213 -13.09 -10.98 20.45
C PHE A 213 -13.80 -10.11 21.50
N LEU A 214 -13.34 -10.17 22.75
CA LEU A 214 -13.95 -9.43 23.84
C LEU A 214 -13.96 -7.93 23.57
N GLU A 215 -14.99 -7.20 23.99
CA GLU A 215 -15.14 -5.76 23.72
C GLU A 215 -13.95 -4.93 24.24
N ALA A 216 -13.33 -5.36 25.33
CA ALA A 216 -12.14 -4.70 25.89
C ALA A 216 -10.86 -4.97 25.08
N GLU A 217 -10.86 -5.97 24.21
CA GLU A 217 -9.74 -6.31 23.36
C GLU A 217 -9.80 -5.51 22.07
N ARG A 218 -8.66 -5.05 21.60
CA ARG A 218 -8.51 -4.37 20.32
C ARG A 218 -7.23 -4.84 19.66
N TYR A 219 -7.32 -5.17 18.41
CA TYR A 219 -6.20 -5.63 17.60
C TYR A 219 -6.01 -4.75 16.38
N GLU A 220 -4.78 -4.72 15.91
CA GLU A 220 -4.39 -4.11 14.64
C GLU A 220 -3.72 -5.15 13.75
N GLY A 221 -3.93 -5.01 12.46
CA GLY A 221 -3.19 -5.74 11.45
C GLY A 221 -2.27 -4.80 10.70
N ALA A 222 -1.16 -5.30 10.18
CA ALA A 222 -0.22 -4.51 9.40
C ALA A 222 0.38 -5.31 8.25
N VAL A 223 0.79 -4.58 7.23
CA VAL A 223 1.69 -5.08 6.19
C VAL A 223 2.93 -4.21 6.18
N THR A 224 4.10 -4.83 6.13
CA THR A 224 5.38 -4.10 6.17
C THR A 224 6.29 -4.59 5.06
N LEU A 225 7.06 -3.66 4.49
CA LEU A 225 8.13 -3.90 3.53
C LEU A 225 9.45 -3.41 4.11
N TRP A 226 10.51 -4.22 3.97
CA TRP A 226 11.88 -3.81 4.21
C TRP A 226 12.72 -4.02 2.96
N ALA A 227 13.50 -3.02 2.59
CA ALA A 227 14.57 -3.13 1.61
C ALA A 227 15.84 -3.59 2.31
N LEU A 228 16.43 -4.66 1.85
CA LEU A 228 17.59 -5.33 2.47
C LEU A 228 18.76 -5.39 1.49
N GLY A 229 19.96 -5.38 2.05
CA GLY A 229 21.20 -5.66 1.34
C GLY A 229 21.36 -7.15 0.96
N PRO A 230 22.61 -7.61 0.69
CA PRO A 230 22.88 -8.97 0.22
C PRO A 230 22.77 -10.05 1.30
N GLN A 231 22.73 -9.69 2.56
CA GLN A 231 22.70 -10.65 3.67
C GLN A 231 21.28 -10.87 4.16
N PHE A 232 20.96 -12.13 4.47
CA PHE A 232 19.71 -12.45 5.14
C PHE A 232 19.70 -11.83 6.53
N PRO A 233 18.65 -11.09 6.91
CA PRO A 233 18.57 -10.48 8.22
C PRO A 233 18.31 -11.53 9.32
N THR A 234 18.64 -11.18 10.54
CA THR A 234 18.21 -11.89 11.75
C THR A 234 17.20 -11.06 12.52
N GLU A 235 16.52 -11.63 13.52
CA GLU A 235 15.58 -10.86 14.35
C GLU A 235 16.28 -9.70 15.07
N GLU A 236 17.54 -9.88 15.44
CA GLU A 236 18.31 -8.90 16.22
C GLU A 236 18.71 -7.70 15.37
N ASN A 237 19.03 -7.92 14.09
CA ASN A 237 19.61 -6.90 13.23
C ASN A 237 18.70 -6.39 12.10
N LEU A 238 17.48 -6.94 11.95
CA LEU A 238 16.57 -6.56 10.86
C LEU A 238 16.36 -5.03 10.76
N MET A 239 16.19 -4.36 11.90
CA MET A 239 15.94 -2.92 11.91
C MET A 239 17.18 -2.10 11.60
N ASP A 240 18.36 -2.59 12.00
CA ASP A 240 19.63 -1.90 11.80
C ASP A 240 20.19 -2.11 10.39
N ASP A 241 19.95 -3.30 9.81
CA ASP A 241 20.44 -3.66 8.48
C ASP A 241 19.47 -3.24 7.35
N ALA A 242 18.26 -2.82 7.67
CA ALA A 242 17.30 -2.38 6.69
C ALA A 242 17.69 -1.05 6.07
N LEU A 243 17.86 -1.03 4.75
CA LEU A 243 18.14 0.18 3.97
C LEU A 243 16.97 1.16 3.95
N ALA A 244 15.74 0.63 3.99
CA ALA A 244 14.49 1.39 4.11
C ALA A 244 13.36 0.46 4.52
N HIS A 245 12.29 1.01 5.10
CA HIS A 245 11.07 0.26 5.38
C HIS A 245 9.83 1.12 5.20
N SER A 246 8.68 0.46 5.06
CA SER A 246 7.37 1.11 4.97
C SER A 246 6.30 0.22 5.58
N VAL A 247 5.36 0.82 6.31
CA VAL A 247 4.30 0.12 7.04
C VAL A 247 2.93 0.64 6.60
N GLY A 248 2.01 -0.28 6.32
CA GLY A 248 0.60 0.01 6.14
C GLY A 248 -0.20 -0.64 7.27
N LEU A 249 -0.99 0.16 7.97
CA LEU A 249 -1.77 -0.28 9.13
C LEU A 249 -3.25 -0.41 8.79
N CYS A 250 -3.89 -1.43 9.35
CA CYS A 250 -5.34 -1.57 9.45
C CYS A 250 -5.70 -1.60 10.94
N ARG A 251 -6.31 -0.53 11.45
CA ARG A 251 -6.63 -0.41 12.87
C ARG A 251 -7.81 0.51 13.17
N PRO A 252 -8.66 0.10 14.13
CA PRO A 252 -8.70 -1.24 14.70
C PRO A 252 -9.23 -2.26 13.70
N LEU A 253 -8.92 -3.54 13.90
CA LEU A 253 -9.70 -4.61 13.30
C LEU A 253 -11.09 -4.59 13.94
N ASP A 254 -12.14 -4.77 13.12
CA ASP A 254 -13.53 -4.59 13.58
C ASP A 254 -14.10 -5.79 14.36
N GLY A 255 -13.42 -6.95 14.29
CA GLY A 255 -13.87 -8.18 14.94
C GLY A 255 -15.12 -8.79 14.30
N ASP A 256 -15.54 -8.31 13.13
CA ASP A 256 -16.65 -8.89 12.38
C ASP A 256 -16.12 -9.99 11.43
N PRO A 257 -16.49 -11.27 11.64
CA PRO A 257 -16.01 -12.35 10.80
C PRO A 257 -16.47 -12.25 9.33
N ALA A 258 -17.49 -11.44 9.04
CA ALA A 258 -18.00 -11.26 7.68
C ALA A 258 -17.22 -10.20 6.89
N THR A 259 -16.40 -9.35 7.52
CA THR A 259 -15.72 -8.24 6.88
C THR A 259 -14.22 -8.44 6.76
N TRP A 260 -13.70 -8.28 5.54
CA TRP A 260 -12.27 -8.25 5.28
C TRP A 260 -11.78 -6.82 5.15
N GLN A 261 -10.79 -6.46 5.95
CA GLN A 261 -10.21 -5.12 5.99
C GLN A 261 -8.87 -5.12 5.26
N SER A 262 -8.61 -4.10 4.44
CA SER A 262 -7.40 -4.03 3.64
C SER A 262 -6.31 -3.22 4.34
N ALA A 263 -5.11 -3.78 4.40
CA ALA A 263 -3.88 -3.05 4.69
C ALA A 263 -3.01 -2.96 3.44
N SER A 264 -2.36 -1.82 3.20
CA SER A 264 -1.46 -1.67 2.06
C SER A 264 -0.33 -0.68 2.36
N THR A 265 0.82 -0.92 1.72
CA THR A 265 1.98 -0.04 1.82
C THR A 265 2.78 -0.02 0.51
N ARG A 266 3.64 0.99 0.39
CA ARG A 266 4.52 1.16 -0.78
C ARG A 266 5.91 1.55 -0.32
N LEU A 267 6.93 0.99 -0.97
CA LEU A 267 8.33 1.26 -0.68
C LEU A 267 9.09 1.56 -1.99
N LEU A 268 9.71 2.72 -2.08
CA LEU A 268 10.70 3.02 -3.10
C LEU A 268 12.01 2.35 -2.67
N LEU A 269 12.56 1.50 -3.53
CA LEU A 269 13.79 0.79 -3.23
C LEU A 269 15.00 1.70 -3.33
N PRO A 270 15.79 1.85 -2.26
CA PRO A 270 17.04 2.60 -2.30
C PRO A 270 18.13 1.85 -3.09
N PRO A 271 19.18 2.56 -3.53
CA PRO A 271 20.37 1.93 -4.08
C PRO A 271 20.97 0.92 -3.09
N GLY A 272 21.51 -0.18 -3.62
CA GLY A 272 22.10 -1.25 -2.80
C GLY A 272 21.09 -2.28 -2.29
N THR A 273 19.80 -2.12 -2.59
CA THR A 273 18.81 -3.15 -2.30
C THR A 273 19.05 -4.39 -3.17
N GLU A 274 19.08 -5.54 -2.55
CA GLU A 274 19.16 -6.83 -3.24
C GLU A 274 17.93 -7.71 -2.97
N MET A 275 17.36 -7.59 -1.75
CA MET A 275 16.20 -8.34 -1.32
C MET A 275 15.13 -7.43 -0.74
N VAL A 276 13.89 -7.90 -0.78
CA VAL A 276 12.76 -7.28 -0.07
C VAL A 276 12.11 -8.33 0.81
N LEU A 277 12.01 -8.02 2.10
CA LEU A 277 11.22 -8.78 3.05
C LEU A 277 9.84 -8.14 3.14
N LEU A 278 8.82 -8.92 2.92
CA LEU A 278 7.45 -8.54 3.20
C LEU A 278 6.92 -9.29 4.42
N LYS A 279 6.14 -8.58 5.22
CA LYS A 279 5.54 -9.09 6.45
C LYS A 279 4.07 -8.74 6.52
N VAL A 280 3.26 -9.71 6.93
CA VAL A 280 1.89 -9.55 7.40
C VAL A 280 1.88 -9.82 8.89
N SER A 281 1.24 -8.97 9.69
CA SER A 281 1.30 -9.11 11.14
C SER A 281 0.01 -8.70 11.83
N PHE A 282 -0.18 -9.26 13.04
CA PHE A 282 -1.26 -8.92 13.97
C PHE A 282 -0.68 -8.60 15.33
N SER A 283 -1.21 -7.59 16.00
CA SER A 283 -0.81 -7.25 17.35
C SER A 283 -1.96 -6.63 18.16
N PRO A 284 -1.98 -6.80 19.51
CA PRO A 284 -2.88 -6.04 20.36
C PRO A 284 -2.55 -4.54 20.27
N MET A 285 -3.58 -3.71 20.19
CA MET A 285 -3.40 -2.26 20.22
C MET A 285 -2.83 -1.76 21.57
N PRO A 286 -2.15 -0.61 21.62
CA PRO A 286 -1.53 -0.09 22.85
C PRO A 286 -2.48 0.03 24.05
N ALA A 287 -3.76 0.37 23.81
CA ALA A 287 -4.76 0.42 24.86
C ALA A 287 -5.03 -0.95 25.50
N SER A 288 -5.07 -2.00 24.68
CA SER A 288 -5.24 -3.38 25.13
C SER A 288 -3.98 -3.94 25.79
N ARG A 289 -2.79 -3.47 25.37
CA ARG A 289 -1.50 -3.89 25.98
C ARG A 289 -1.40 -3.53 27.46
N LYS A 290 -2.03 -2.45 27.89
CA LYS A 290 -2.07 -2.07 29.33
C LYS A 290 -2.74 -3.14 30.20
N ASN A 291 -3.65 -3.90 29.63
CA ASN A 291 -4.33 -5.00 30.32
C ASN A 291 -3.46 -6.28 30.36
N LEU A 292 -2.37 -6.33 29.58
CA LEU A 292 -1.39 -7.42 29.53
C LEU A 292 -0.17 -7.13 30.43
N SER A 293 -0.33 -6.51 31.57
CA SER A 293 0.76 -6.25 32.50
C SER A 293 0.77 -7.27 33.64
N PRO A 294 1.84 -8.09 33.85
CA PRO A 294 3.05 -8.13 33.00
C PRO A 294 2.77 -8.65 31.59
N LEU A 295 3.59 -8.23 30.61
CA LEU A 295 3.47 -8.77 29.25
C LEU A 295 3.72 -10.28 29.29
N PRO A 296 2.85 -11.09 28.66
CA PRO A 296 3.06 -12.53 28.55
C PRO A 296 4.26 -12.81 27.61
N ASP A 297 4.88 -13.98 27.77
CA ASP A 297 5.98 -14.40 26.87
C ASP A 297 5.54 -14.40 25.41
N HIS A 298 4.30 -14.74 25.13
CA HIS A 298 3.67 -14.68 23.82
C HIS A 298 2.18 -14.32 23.93
N VAL A 299 1.61 -13.79 22.86
CA VAL A 299 0.18 -13.53 22.70
C VAL A 299 -0.45 -14.66 21.87
N THR A 300 -1.57 -15.20 22.32
CA THR A 300 -2.38 -16.13 21.56
C THR A 300 -3.49 -15.36 20.84
N PHE A 301 -3.63 -15.63 19.55
CA PHE A 301 -4.64 -15.01 18.70
C PHE A 301 -5.83 -15.95 18.53
N ALA A 302 -7.00 -15.57 19.01
CA ALA A 302 -8.19 -16.40 18.99
C ALA A 302 -8.65 -16.74 17.56
N GLY A 303 -8.53 -15.79 16.64
CA GLY A 303 -8.91 -15.98 15.24
C GLY A 303 -8.55 -14.76 14.42
N HIS A 304 -7.29 -14.71 13.98
CA HIS A 304 -6.75 -13.63 13.17
C HIS A 304 -6.28 -14.22 11.84
N PHE A 305 -6.88 -13.76 10.75
CA PHE A 305 -6.77 -14.38 9.44
C PHE A 305 -6.21 -13.38 8.43
N ALA A 306 -5.36 -13.86 7.53
CA ALA A 306 -4.91 -13.11 6.37
C ALA A 306 -5.17 -13.90 5.09
N ASP A 307 -5.49 -13.19 4.01
CA ASP A 307 -5.77 -13.75 2.70
C ASP A 307 -5.44 -12.72 1.62
N ASP A 308 -5.43 -13.16 0.36
CA ASP A 308 -5.23 -12.32 -0.82
C ASP A 308 -4.03 -11.37 -0.67
N VAL A 309 -2.88 -11.93 -0.23
CA VAL A 309 -1.63 -11.16 -0.10
C VAL A 309 -1.06 -10.92 -1.48
N ARG A 310 -0.96 -9.66 -1.87
CA ARG A 310 -0.46 -9.25 -3.19
C ARG A 310 0.74 -8.35 -3.06
N ALA A 311 1.77 -8.64 -3.84
CA ALA A 311 2.88 -7.74 -4.03
C ALA A 311 3.14 -7.50 -5.52
N SER A 312 3.42 -6.25 -5.88
CA SER A 312 3.76 -5.85 -7.24
C SER A 312 4.97 -4.93 -7.26
N VAL A 313 5.72 -5.03 -8.34
CA VAL A 313 6.88 -4.18 -8.63
C VAL A 313 6.51 -3.22 -9.75
N THR A 314 6.71 -1.93 -9.53
CA THR A 314 6.60 -0.91 -10.58
C THR A 314 8.01 -0.42 -10.93
N ILE A 315 8.41 -0.61 -12.18
CA ILE A 315 9.73 -0.21 -12.70
C ILE A 315 9.55 1.03 -13.57
N ARG A 316 10.25 2.10 -13.23
CA ARG A 316 10.35 3.30 -14.04
C ARG A 316 11.79 3.49 -14.46
N LYS A 317 12.06 3.44 -15.77
CA LYS A 317 13.41 3.68 -16.29
C LYS A 317 13.79 5.15 -16.11
N ALA A 318 15.08 5.41 -15.89
CA ALA A 318 15.59 6.77 -15.92
C ALA A 318 15.32 7.38 -17.30
N VAL A 319 14.80 8.59 -17.32
CA VAL A 319 14.68 9.38 -18.58
C VAL A 319 16.08 9.87 -18.92
N PRO A 320 16.62 9.59 -20.14
CA PRO A 320 17.92 10.11 -20.56
C PRO A 320 17.90 11.63 -20.47
N ASN A 321 18.82 12.20 -19.70
CA ASN A 321 18.98 13.65 -19.61
C ASN A 321 19.70 14.12 -20.88
N HIS A 322 18.99 14.53 -21.92
CA HIS A 322 19.54 15.12 -23.16
C HIS A 322 20.19 16.50 -22.95
N ARG A 323 20.49 16.92 -21.72
CA ARG A 323 20.97 18.28 -21.43
C ARG A 323 22.49 18.47 -21.49
N ASN A 324 23.28 17.45 -21.77
CA ASN A 324 24.76 17.56 -21.77
C ASN A 324 25.44 17.33 -23.14
N GLU A 325 24.71 17.39 -24.23
CA GLU A 325 25.40 17.63 -25.50
C GLU A 325 25.60 19.14 -25.69
N VAL A 326 26.60 19.67 -25.00
CA VAL A 326 27.23 20.94 -25.42
C VAL A 326 27.88 20.63 -26.75
N LEU A 327 27.28 21.11 -27.82
CA LEU A 327 27.89 21.13 -29.14
C LEU A 327 29.25 21.85 -29.06
N PRO A 328 30.27 21.32 -29.75
CA PRO A 328 31.62 21.89 -29.78
C PRO A 328 31.69 23.28 -30.43
#